data_4d73827aedd927436ca44ba2c6843d92
#
_entry.id   4d73827aedd927436ca44ba2c6843d92
#
_cell.length_a   1.000
_cell.length_b   1.000
_cell.length_c   1.000
_cell.angle_alpha   90.00
_cell.angle_beta   90.00
_cell.angle_gamma   90.00
#
_symmetry.space_group_name_H-M   'P 1'
#
loop_
_entity.id
_entity.type
_entity.pdbx_description
1 polymer ?
#
loop_
_entity_poly.entity_id
_entity_poly.type
_entity_poly.pdbx_seq_one_letter_code
_entity_poly.pdbx_strand_id
1 'polypeptide(L)'
;INVESKVSVNLASGDAVAINTVGTTMAKLTPTPTPAIDEQGYYMLGEVNGNGWDNTNPEWMTKVSDGVYQLKVTTEKDKNWFKFYEGSKFVSGDWDAINSGALGCKENGCEDASGYIYFTGDKWGELQTIVIPGAGTWIVTLDMNNLSYSVGKPILYMAGDANGWKQIDVLNSDDGVHFTGYMYLNQKGFKFSTQPNWDGTNYGADFDTAPDAGNIVIKEEAGFYQVDVNLSEKTYTLTPFTIGIIGNATPKGWGGDTDMTYNPKERCWELKDVTL
;
A
#
# COMPACT_ATOMS: atom_id res chain seq x y z
N ILE A 1 -17.19 -4.55 -27.33
CA ILE A 1 -15.87 -5.19 -27.54
C ILE A 1 -16.12 -6.42 -28.36
N ASN A 2 -15.58 -6.46 -29.56
CA ASN A 2 -15.62 -7.68 -30.40
C ASN A 2 -14.40 -8.52 -30.02
N VAL A 3 -14.63 -9.70 -29.48
CA VAL A 3 -13.57 -10.68 -29.21
C VAL A 3 -13.56 -11.69 -30.34
N GLU A 4 -12.54 -11.63 -31.19
CA GLU A 4 -12.28 -12.70 -32.18
C GLU A 4 -11.33 -13.72 -31.56
N SER A 5 -11.78 -14.96 -31.40
CA SER A 5 -10.89 -16.07 -31.07
C SER A 5 -10.41 -16.74 -32.34
N LYS A 6 -9.11 -16.73 -32.62
CA LYS A 6 -8.49 -17.54 -33.66
C LYS A 6 -8.04 -18.85 -33.06
N VAL A 7 -8.63 -19.93 -33.51
CA VAL A 7 -8.16 -21.30 -33.23
C VAL A 7 -7.21 -21.69 -34.35
N SER A 8 -5.92 -21.87 -34.07
CA SER A 8 -4.94 -22.44 -35.00
C SER A 8 -4.66 -23.90 -34.59
N VAL A 9 -4.76 -24.79 -35.52
CA VAL A 9 -4.39 -26.21 -35.32
C VAL A 9 -3.09 -26.45 -36.09
N ASN A 10 -2.00 -26.75 -35.39
CA ASN A 10 -0.76 -27.20 -36.02
C ASN A 10 -0.83 -28.73 -36.23
N LEU A 11 -0.82 -29.13 -37.48
CA LEU A 11 -0.78 -30.57 -37.83
C LEU A 11 0.67 -30.99 -38.07
N ALA A 12 1.11 -32.00 -37.38
CA ALA A 12 2.45 -32.59 -37.51
C ALA A 12 2.58 -33.51 -38.75
N SER A 13 1.48 -33.82 -39.43
CA SER A 13 1.41 -34.61 -40.68
C SER A 13 0.43 -33.92 -41.63
N GLY A 14 0.74 -33.92 -42.93
CA GLY A 14 0.03 -33.18 -43.95
C GLY A 14 -1.41 -33.58 -44.26
N ASP A 15 -2.16 -34.04 -43.30
CA ASP A 15 -3.59 -34.43 -43.44
C ASP A 15 -4.50 -33.21 -43.29
N ALA A 16 -5.41 -33.02 -44.22
CA ALA A 16 -6.39 -31.95 -44.19
C ALA A 16 -7.46 -32.23 -43.15
N VAL A 17 -7.59 -31.38 -42.14
CA VAL A 17 -8.71 -31.39 -41.20
C VAL A 17 -9.79 -30.44 -41.71
N ALA A 18 -10.97 -30.97 -41.97
CA ALA A 18 -12.14 -30.17 -42.23
C ALA A 18 -12.63 -29.52 -40.91
N ILE A 19 -12.46 -28.20 -40.77
CA ILE A 19 -13.06 -27.46 -39.67
C ILE A 19 -14.49 -27.11 -40.08
N ASN A 20 -15.46 -27.79 -39.48
CA ASN A 20 -16.84 -27.36 -39.57
C ASN A 20 -17.04 -26.19 -38.65
N THR A 21 -17.18 -24.99 -39.21
CA THR A 21 -17.60 -23.80 -38.48
C THR A 21 -19.04 -23.96 -38.02
N VAL A 22 -19.25 -24.41 -36.81
CA VAL A 22 -20.53 -24.31 -36.13
C VAL A 22 -20.67 -22.90 -35.60
N GLY A 23 -21.57 -22.16 -36.15
CA GLY A 23 -22.09 -20.86 -35.80
C GLY A 23 -21.32 -19.98 -34.79
N THR A 24 -20.90 -18.83 -35.22
CA THR A 24 -20.41 -17.75 -34.32
C THR A 24 -21.56 -17.24 -33.46
N THR A 25 -21.62 -17.66 -32.21
CA THR A 25 -22.47 -17.01 -31.23
C THR A 25 -21.74 -15.78 -30.73
N MET A 26 -22.15 -14.61 -31.21
CA MET A 26 -21.66 -13.34 -30.63
C MET A 26 -22.31 -13.17 -29.27
N ALA A 27 -21.58 -13.45 -28.20
CA ALA A 27 -21.98 -13.03 -26.88
C ALA A 27 -21.80 -11.49 -26.79
N LYS A 28 -22.91 -10.77 -26.68
CA LYS A 28 -22.87 -9.35 -26.37
C LYS A 28 -22.48 -9.23 -24.89
N LEU A 29 -21.21 -9.02 -24.62
CA LEU A 29 -20.76 -8.68 -23.27
C LEU A 29 -21.30 -7.27 -22.96
N THR A 30 -22.26 -7.21 -22.08
CA THR A 30 -22.66 -5.94 -21.45
C THR A 30 -21.70 -5.73 -20.29
N PRO A 31 -20.84 -4.69 -20.32
CA PRO A 31 -20.00 -4.40 -19.18
C PRO A 31 -20.86 -4.17 -17.94
N THR A 32 -20.53 -4.79 -16.83
CA THR A 32 -21.13 -4.41 -15.54
C THR A 32 -20.81 -2.93 -15.31
N PRO A 33 -21.79 -2.07 -15.04
CA PRO A 33 -21.53 -0.68 -14.76
C PRO A 33 -20.58 -0.56 -13.57
N THR A 34 -19.52 0.23 -13.70
CA THR A 34 -18.68 0.58 -12.56
C THR A 34 -19.55 1.34 -11.56
N PRO A 35 -19.54 1.00 -10.26
CA PRO A 35 -20.27 1.75 -9.26
C PRO A 35 -19.78 3.20 -9.23
N ALA A 36 -20.70 4.13 -9.06
CA ALA A 36 -20.33 5.52 -8.79
C ALA A 36 -19.63 5.59 -7.43
N ILE A 37 -18.70 6.54 -7.29
CA ILE A 37 -18.09 6.81 -5.98
C ILE A 37 -19.20 7.34 -5.06
N ASP A 38 -19.33 6.72 -3.88
CA ASP A 38 -20.35 7.13 -2.91
C ASP A 38 -19.96 8.47 -2.28
N GLU A 39 -20.85 9.47 -2.41
CA GLU A 39 -20.64 10.82 -1.87
C GLU A 39 -20.61 10.83 -0.33
N GLN A 40 -21.26 9.87 0.32
CA GLN A 40 -21.23 9.70 1.77
C GLN A 40 -19.97 8.94 2.26
N GLY A 41 -19.12 8.49 1.32
CA GLY A 41 -17.89 7.77 1.62
C GLY A 41 -18.11 6.28 1.88
N TYR A 42 -17.14 5.68 2.57
CA TYR A 42 -17.11 4.24 2.82
C TYR A 42 -16.74 3.95 4.27
N TYR A 43 -17.15 2.78 4.74
CA TYR A 43 -16.82 2.31 6.08
C TYR A 43 -16.50 0.81 6.05
N MET A 44 -15.91 0.33 7.12
CA MET A 44 -15.59 -1.08 7.34
C MET A 44 -16.40 -1.63 8.50
N LEU A 45 -16.78 -2.91 8.37
CA LEU A 45 -17.23 -3.74 9.49
C LEU A 45 -16.37 -5.01 9.49
N GLY A 46 -16.03 -5.48 10.68
CA GLY A 46 -15.22 -6.68 10.84
C GLY A 46 -14.43 -6.71 12.12
N GLU A 47 -13.43 -7.59 12.13
CA GLU A 47 -12.52 -7.80 13.26
C GLU A 47 -11.38 -6.78 13.24
N VAL A 48 -11.74 -5.50 13.27
CA VAL A 48 -10.83 -4.33 13.24
C VAL A 48 -11.22 -3.35 14.34
N ASN A 49 -10.27 -2.71 14.98
CA ASN A 49 -10.46 -1.72 16.04
C ASN A 49 -11.40 -2.17 17.18
N GLY A 50 -11.52 -3.47 17.41
CA GLY A 50 -12.46 -4.03 18.39
C GLY A 50 -13.94 -3.98 17.95
N ASN A 51 -14.24 -3.61 16.70
CA ASN A 51 -15.62 -3.47 16.21
C ASN A 51 -16.43 -4.76 16.28
N GLY A 52 -15.84 -5.93 15.91
CA GLY A 52 -16.49 -7.24 16.04
C GLY A 52 -17.78 -7.38 15.22
N TRP A 53 -17.89 -6.74 14.05
CA TRP A 53 -19.08 -6.70 13.20
C TRP A 53 -20.27 -5.93 13.80
N ASP A 54 -20.03 -4.98 14.70
CA ASP A 54 -21.07 -4.10 15.22
C ASP A 54 -21.55 -3.13 14.14
N ASN A 55 -22.71 -3.43 13.56
CA ASN A 55 -23.32 -2.64 12.50
C ASN A 55 -24.07 -1.38 13.00
N THR A 56 -23.97 -1.08 14.28
CA THR A 56 -24.47 0.18 14.87
C THR A 56 -23.37 1.23 15.01
N ASN A 57 -22.11 0.79 15.00
CA ASN A 57 -20.93 1.65 15.19
C ASN A 57 -19.82 1.32 14.16
N PRO A 58 -19.99 1.67 12.88
CA PRO A 58 -19.04 1.31 11.83
C PRO A 58 -17.74 2.11 11.90
N GLU A 59 -16.67 1.53 11.36
CA GLU A 59 -15.36 2.17 11.22
C GLU A 59 -15.29 2.99 9.91
N TRP A 60 -15.58 4.28 9.99
CA TRP A 60 -15.57 5.16 8.82
C TRP A 60 -14.16 5.40 8.28
N MET A 61 -14.02 5.26 6.97
CA MET A 61 -12.76 5.53 6.26
C MET A 61 -12.58 7.03 6.00
N THR A 62 -11.34 7.47 6.01
CA THR A 62 -10.97 8.84 5.66
C THR A 62 -10.69 8.94 4.16
N LYS A 63 -11.31 9.89 3.47
CA LYS A 63 -10.97 10.22 2.09
C LYS A 63 -9.57 10.87 2.06
N VAL A 64 -8.61 10.24 1.38
CA VAL A 64 -7.22 10.73 1.26
C VAL A 64 -6.94 11.38 -0.09
N SER A 65 -7.67 11.00 -1.13
CA SER A 65 -7.73 11.69 -2.42
C SER A 65 -9.05 11.36 -3.11
N ASP A 66 -9.26 11.89 -4.30
CA ASP A 66 -10.53 11.63 -5.01
C ASP A 66 -10.68 10.14 -5.33
N GLY A 67 -11.77 9.54 -4.85
CA GLY A 67 -12.06 8.11 -4.99
C GLY A 67 -11.17 7.16 -4.16
N VAL A 68 -10.25 7.66 -3.32
CA VAL A 68 -9.37 6.84 -2.49
C VAL A 68 -9.62 7.10 -1.01
N TYR A 69 -9.84 6.03 -0.27
CA TYR A 69 -10.18 6.04 1.15
C TYR A 69 -9.23 5.16 1.94
N GLN A 70 -8.88 5.60 3.14
CA GLN A 70 -8.00 4.84 4.03
C GLN A 70 -8.56 4.77 5.45
N LEU A 71 -8.22 3.68 6.12
CA LEU A 71 -8.43 3.51 7.54
C LEU A 71 -7.19 2.88 8.17
N LYS A 72 -6.71 3.49 9.27
CA LYS A 72 -5.73 2.87 10.16
C LYS A 72 -6.50 1.94 11.10
N VAL A 73 -6.16 0.67 11.10
CA VAL A 73 -6.82 -0.35 11.91
C VAL A 73 -5.84 -1.06 12.84
N THR A 74 -6.34 -1.50 13.98
CA THR A 74 -5.67 -2.45 14.87
C THR A 74 -6.39 -3.79 14.83
N THR A 75 -5.62 -4.86 14.87
CA THR A 75 -6.10 -6.23 14.84
C THR A 75 -5.45 -7.05 15.95
N GLU A 76 -6.12 -8.11 16.43
CA GLU A 76 -5.67 -8.88 17.59
C GLU A 76 -5.46 -10.36 17.29
N LYS A 77 -5.94 -10.86 16.13
CA LYS A 77 -5.92 -12.29 15.78
C LYS A 77 -4.93 -12.56 14.64
N ASP A 78 -4.63 -13.82 14.41
CA ASP A 78 -3.83 -14.27 13.25
C ASP A 78 -4.55 -14.01 11.92
N LYS A 79 -5.88 -14.01 11.91
CA LYS A 79 -6.72 -13.67 10.77
C LYS A 79 -7.86 -12.79 11.25
N ASN A 80 -8.01 -11.64 10.62
CA ASN A 80 -9.02 -10.65 11.00
C ASN A 80 -9.87 -10.33 9.76
N TRP A 81 -11.13 -10.68 9.81
CA TRP A 81 -12.07 -10.65 8.71
C TRP A 81 -12.79 -9.32 8.63
N PHE A 82 -12.92 -8.75 7.41
CA PHE A 82 -13.65 -7.51 7.21
C PHE A 82 -14.27 -7.41 5.82
N LYS A 83 -15.18 -6.45 5.66
CA LYS A 83 -15.72 -5.97 4.38
C LYS A 83 -15.80 -4.46 4.39
N PHE A 84 -15.86 -3.87 3.18
CA PHE A 84 -16.21 -2.47 2.99
C PHE A 84 -17.69 -2.33 2.68
N TYR A 85 -18.24 -1.14 2.93
CA TYR A 85 -19.62 -0.81 2.68
C TYR A 85 -19.77 0.63 2.23
N GLU A 86 -20.74 0.90 1.35
CA GLU A 86 -21.11 2.24 0.90
C GLU A 86 -21.79 3.03 2.02
N GLY A 87 -21.37 4.27 2.24
CA GLY A 87 -21.93 5.14 3.28
C GLY A 87 -23.40 5.45 3.06
N SER A 88 -23.84 5.64 1.81
CA SER A 88 -25.22 5.90 1.46
C SER A 88 -26.20 4.76 1.80
N LYS A 89 -25.68 3.56 2.07
CA LYS A 89 -26.45 2.38 2.47
C LYS A 89 -26.44 2.13 3.97
N PHE A 90 -25.75 2.96 4.73
CA PHE A 90 -25.68 2.79 6.18
C PHE A 90 -27.02 3.10 6.84
N VAL A 91 -27.59 2.09 7.47
CA VAL A 91 -28.73 2.21 8.39
C VAL A 91 -28.37 1.43 9.65
N SER A 92 -28.21 2.12 10.76
CA SER A 92 -27.78 1.52 12.03
C SER A 92 -28.66 0.35 12.44
N GLY A 93 -28.06 -0.83 12.61
CA GLY A 93 -28.75 -2.06 13.00
C GLY A 93 -29.46 -2.81 11.87
N ASP A 94 -29.51 -2.26 10.65
CA ASP A 94 -30.19 -2.86 9.50
C ASP A 94 -29.18 -3.53 8.55
N TRP A 95 -28.99 -4.85 8.71
CA TRP A 95 -28.11 -5.64 7.86
C TRP A 95 -28.56 -5.72 6.40
N ASP A 96 -29.86 -5.65 6.10
CA ASP A 96 -30.36 -5.74 4.72
C ASP A 96 -29.96 -4.47 3.95
N ALA A 97 -30.15 -3.31 4.55
CA ALA A 97 -29.72 -2.04 3.99
C ALA A 97 -28.19 -2.00 3.80
N ILE A 98 -27.44 -2.31 4.84
CA ILE A 98 -25.98 -2.31 4.86
C ILE A 98 -25.40 -3.26 3.80
N ASN A 99 -25.90 -4.50 3.72
CA ASN A 99 -25.41 -5.48 2.77
C ASN A 99 -25.74 -5.14 1.31
N SER A 100 -26.73 -4.29 1.05
CA SER A 100 -27.03 -3.80 -0.30
C SER A 100 -25.89 -2.95 -0.88
N GLY A 101 -25.05 -2.36 -0.03
CA GLY A 101 -23.85 -1.58 -0.39
C GLY A 101 -22.53 -2.29 -0.05
N ALA A 102 -22.54 -3.61 0.12
CA ALA A 102 -21.34 -4.33 0.46
C ALA A 102 -20.33 -4.38 -0.70
N LEU A 103 -19.03 -4.26 -0.34
CA LEU A 103 -17.90 -4.46 -1.23
C LEU A 103 -16.93 -5.44 -0.56
N GLY A 104 -16.37 -6.34 -1.34
CA GLY A 104 -15.49 -7.37 -0.81
C GLY A 104 -14.71 -8.09 -1.91
N CYS A 105 -14.16 -9.23 -1.58
CA CYS A 105 -13.50 -10.07 -2.59
C CYS A 105 -14.41 -11.19 -3.09
N LYS A 106 -13.97 -11.92 -4.11
CA LYS A 106 -14.74 -12.99 -4.72
C LYS A 106 -14.66 -14.29 -3.93
N GLU A 107 -13.52 -14.55 -3.30
CA GLU A 107 -13.27 -15.77 -2.56
C GLU A 107 -13.22 -15.48 -1.06
N ASN A 108 -13.79 -16.39 -0.26
CA ASN A 108 -13.85 -16.18 1.18
C ASN A 108 -12.46 -16.20 1.82
N GLY A 109 -12.10 -15.12 2.49
CA GLY A 109 -10.82 -14.97 3.16
C GLY A 109 -9.69 -14.69 2.20
N CYS A 110 -9.87 -13.73 1.29
CA CYS A 110 -8.75 -13.24 0.48
C CYS A 110 -7.66 -12.68 1.40
N GLU A 111 -6.49 -13.31 1.38
CA GLU A 111 -5.32 -12.94 2.20
C GLU A 111 -4.28 -12.14 1.42
N ASP A 112 -4.55 -11.82 0.15
CA ASP A 112 -3.64 -11.02 -0.66
C ASP A 112 -3.51 -9.59 -0.10
N ALA A 113 -2.29 -9.07 -0.06
CA ALA A 113 -2.02 -7.71 0.39
C ALA A 113 -2.69 -6.63 -0.48
N SER A 114 -3.14 -6.99 -1.68
CA SER A 114 -3.95 -6.15 -2.56
C SER A 114 -4.77 -7.00 -3.53
N GLY A 115 -5.91 -6.49 -3.95
CA GLY A 115 -6.77 -7.22 -4.86
C GLY A 115 -7.86 -6.34 -5.46
N TYR A 116 -8.64 -6.96 -6.35
CA TYR A 116 -9.80 -6.32 -6.96
C TYR A 116 -10.99 -6.32 -5.98
N ILE A 117 -11.74 -5.22 -5.95
CA ILE A 117 -12.98 -5.09 -5.19
C ILE A 117 -14.18 -5.43 -6.08
N TYR A 118 -14.96 -6.37 -5.60
CA TYR A 118 -16.24 -6.74 -6.16
C TYR A 118 -17.37 -6.05 -5.41
N PHE A 119 -18.45 -5.79 -6.14
CA PHE A 119 -19.68 -5.19 -5.62
C PHE A 119 -20.86 -5.89 -6.30
N THR A 120 -21.99 -6.01 -5.64
CA THR A 120 -23.13 -6.77 -6.20
C THR A 120 -24.44 -6.13 -5.82
N GLY A 121 -24.73 -4.99 -5.80
CA GLY A 121 -26.08 -4.51 -5.48
C GLY A 121 -26.79 -5.41 -4.45
N ASP A 122 -27.80 -6.17 -4.88
CA ASP A 122 -28.64 -6.98 -3.99
C ASP A 122 -28.09 -8.39 -3.68
N LYS A 123 -26.91 -8.78 -4.20
CA LYS A 123 -26.38 -10.13 -4.07
C LYS A 123 -25.23 -10.25 -3.05
N TRP A 124 -25.45 -9.71 -1.86
CA TRP A 124 -24.43 -9.65 -0.81
C TRP A 124 -23.86 -11.03 -0.43
N GLY A 125 -24.62 -12.11 -0.56
CA GLY A 125 -24.15 -13.48 -0.28
C GLY A 125 -23.08 -14.00 -1.24
N GLU A 126 -22.86 -13.35 -2.38
CA GLU A 126 -21.79 -13.68 -3.34
C GLU A 126 -20.48 -12.94 -3.01
N LEU A 127 -20.53 -11.91 -2.16
CA LEU A 127 -19.35 -11.18 -1.74
C LEU A 127 -18.74 -11.78 -0.50
N GLN A 128 -17.43 -11.94 -0.57
CA GLN A 128 -16.68 -12.60 0.48
C GLN A 128 -15.84 -11.60 1.28
N THR A 129 -15.38 -12.05 2.44
CA THR A 129 -14.55 -11.24 3.33
C THR A 129 -13.11 -11.20 2.87
N ILE A 130 -12.47 -10.07 3.13
CA ILE A 130 -11.02 -9.88 3.02
C ILE A 130 -10.41 -10.17 4.40
N VAL A 131 -9.17 -10.60 4.45
CA VAL A 131 -8.43 -10.93 5.67
C VAL A 131 -7.22 -10.03 5.83
N ILE A 132 -7.08 -9.46 7.03
CA ILE A 132 -5.83 -8.85 7.49
C ILE A 132 -5.03 -9.94 8.20
N PRO A 133 -3.79 -10.27 7.74
CA PRO A 133 -2.97 -11.30 8.34
C PRO A 133 -2.26 -10.79 9.60
N GLY A 134 -2.53 -11.45 10.73
CA GLY A 134 -1.84 -11.19 12.00
C GLY A 134 -2.39 -10.02 12.82
N ALA A 135 -1.94 -9.98 14.05
CA ALA A 135 -2.19 -8.88 14.97
C ALA A 135 -1.27 -7.68 14.68
N GLY A 136 -1.69 -6.50 15.09
CA GLY A 136 -0.93 -5.26 14.96
C GLY A 136 -1.67 -4.13 14.29
N THR A 137 -0.93 -3.11 13.84
CA THR A 137 -1.48 -1.96 13.15
C THR A 137 -1.29 -2.09 11.63
N TRP A 138 -2.34 -1.72 10.89
CA TRP A 138 -2.39 -1.82 9.44
C TRP A 138 -3.04 -0.57 8.84
N ILE A 139 -2.69 -0.29 7.59
CA ILE A 139 -3.40 0.68 6.76
C ILE A 139 -4.19 -0.12 5.72
N VAL A 140 -5.50 0.07 5.74
CA VAL A 140 -6.40 -0.50 4.74
C VAL A 140 -6.81 0.61 3.78
N THR A 141 -6.58 0.41 2.50
CA THR A 141 -6.93 1.36 1.44
C THR A 141 -8.01 0.77 0.55
N LEU A 142 -9.01 1.57 0.22
CA LEU A 142 -10.02 1.31 -0.80
C LEU A 142 -9.86 2.34 -1.91
N ASP A 143 -9.56 1.90 -3.13
CA ASP A 143 -9.46 2.75 -4.32
C ASP A 143 -10.61 2.43 -5.27
N MET A 144 -11.61 3.28 -5.28
CA MET A 144 -12.80 3.15 -6.13
C MET A 144 -12.55 3.55 -7.58
N ASN A 145 -11.49 4.29 -7.87
CA ASN A 145 -11.10 4.62 -9.25
C ASN A 145 -10.59 3.37 -9.99
N ASN A 146 -9.89 2.51 -9.27
CA ASN A 146 -9.30 1.27 -9.80
C ASN A 146 -10.07 0.01 -9.35
N LEU A 147 -11.13 0.15 -8.55
CA LEU A 147 -11.86 -0.95 -7.91
C LEU A 147 -10.89 -1.93 -7.24
N SER A 148 -10.08 -1.42 -6.36
CA SER A 148 -9.04 -2.20 -5.69
C SER A 148 -8.95 -1.90 -4.21
N TYR A 149 -8.38 -2.85 -3.47
CA TYR A 149 -8.01 -2.65 -2.07
C TYR A 149 -6.53 -2.97 -1.86
N SER A 150 -5.98 -2.43 -0.80
CA SER A 150 -4.71 -2.90 -0.26
C SER A 150 -4.73 -2.91 1.27
N VAL A 151 -3.95 -3.85 1.83
CA VAL A 151 -3.69 -4.01 3.26
C VAL A 151 -2.18 -3.99 3.44
N GLY A 152 -1.67 -3.03 4.15
CA GLY A 152 -0.23 -2.88 4.35
C GLY A 152 0.12 -2.36 5.74
N LYS A 153 1.39 -2.48 6.10
CA LYS A 153 1.90 -1.86 7.32
C LYS A 153 1.95 -0.34 7.16
N PRO A 154 1.86 0.43 8.25
CA PRO A 154 2.04 1.87 8.19
C PRO A 154 3.42 2.24 7.64
N ILE A 155 3.46 3.21 6.75
CA ILE A 155 4.68 3.71 6.10
C ILE A 155 4.71 5.23 6.24
N LEU A 156 5.89 5.77 6.54
CA LEU A 156 6.21 7.17 6.28
C LEU A 156 7.12 7.27 5.07
N TYR A 157 6.79 8.17 4.18
CA TYR A 157 7.61 8.55 3.03
C TYR A 157 8.42 9.78 3.36
N MET A 158 9.67 9.81 2.96
CA MET A 158 10.51 10.99 3.06
C MET A 158 10.70 11.63 1.70
N ALA A 159 10.48 12.94 1.62
CA ALA A 159 10.81 13.76 0.49
C ALA A 159 11.65 14.95 0.94
N GLY A 160 12.76 15.20 0.26
CA GLY A 160 13.67 16.30 0.60
C GLY A 160 14.66 16.60 -0.52
N ASP A 161 15.54 17.56 -0.27
CA ASP A 161 16.57 17.95 -1.24
C ASP A 161 17.45 16.74 -1.65
N ALA A 162 17.73 15.85 -0.71
CA ALA A 162 18.57 14.68 -0.92
C ALA A 162 18.03 13.70 -1.98
N ASN A 163 16.72 13.67 -2.22
CA ASN A 163 16.07 12.81 -3.21
C ASN A 163 15.25 13.58 -4.26
N GLY A 164 15.47 14.88 -4.35
CA GLY A 164 14.78 15.74 -5.31
C GLY A 164 13.30 15.94 -5.01
N TRP A 165 12.91 15.92 -3.74
CA TRP A 165 11.54 16.09 -3.25
C TRP A 165 10.56 15.02 -3.74
N LYS A 166 11.04 13.80 -3.93
CA LYS A 166 10.22 12.64 -4.30
C LYS A 166 9.97 11.76 -3.08
N GLN A 167 8.76 11.29 -2.90
CA GLN A 167 8.37 10.37 -1.81
C GLN A 167 8.84 8.93 -2.12
N ILE A 168 10.14 8.70 -2.17
CA ILE A 168 10.75 7.42 -2.57
C ILE A 168 11.58 6.75 -1.49
N ASP A 169 11.95 7.46 -0.44
CA ASP A 169 12.59 6.90 0.74
C ASP A 169 11.50 6.63 1.79
N VAL A 170 11.56 5.47 2.42
CA VAL A 170 10.49 4.99 3.29
C VAL A 170 11.00 4.57 4.66
N LEU A 171 10.17 4.80 5.67
CA LEU A 171 10.29 4.24 7.00
C LEU A 171 9.09 3.32 7.24
N ASN A 172 9.32 2.15 7.78
CA ASN A 172 8.30 1.15 8.07
C ASN A 172 7.96 1.14 9.56
N SER A 173 6.75 0.72 9.87
CA SER A 173 6.26 0.62 11.24
C SER A 173 5.36 -0.60 11.43
N ASP A 174 5.38 -1.18 12.62
CA ASP A 174 4.43 -2.22 13.03
C ASP A 174 3.27 -1.68 13.88
N ASP A 175 3.45 -0.51 14.50
CA ASP A 175 2.47 0.08 15.42
C ASP A 175 1.87 1.42 14.91
N GLY A 176 2.43 1.97 13.84
CA GLY A 176 2.01 3.25 13.26
C GLY A 176 2.37 4.47 14.13
N VAL A 177 3.31 4.30 15.04
CA VAL A 177 3.88 5.34 15.91
C VAL A 177 5.40 5.41 15.76
N HIS A 178 6.06 4.26 15.86
CA HIS A 178 7.51 4.13 15.70
C HIS A 178 7.83 3.66 14.28
N PHE A 179 8.62 4.45 13.57
CA PHE A 179 9.00 4.19 12.19
C PHE A 179 10.51 4.14 12.05
N THR A 180 11.03 3.17 11.31
CA THR A 180 12.46 3.01 11.04
C THR A 180 12.70 2.84 9.55
N GLY A 181 13.73 3.52 9.05
CA GLY A 181 14.17 3.41 7.66
C GLY A 181 15.63 3.78 7.48
N TYR A 182 16.13 3.57 6.26
CA TYR A 182 17.52 3.86 5.91
C TYR A 182 17.56 4.78 4.70
N MET A 183 18.23 5.93 4.82
CA MET A 183 18.23 6.93 3.76
C MET A 183 19.40 7.88 3.84
N TYR A 184 19.72 8.49 2.71
CA TYR A 184 20.66 9.59 2.66
C TYR A 184 19.97 10.91 2.97
N LEU A 185 20.52 11.67 3.90
CA LEU A 185 20.04 13.00 4.30
C LEU A 185 21.13 14.05 4.10
N ASN A 186 20.70 15.26 3.84
CA ASN A 186 21.57 16.45 3.82
C ASN A 186 20.93 17.61 4.60
N GLN A 187 21.68 18.68 4.79
CA GLN A 187 21.29 19.83 5.62
C GLN A 187 20.36 20.84 4.90
N LYS A 188 19.82 20.48 3.73
CA LYS A 188 18.94 21.39 2.97
C LYS A 188 17.44 21.19 3.25
N GLY A 189 17.10 20.14 3.97
CA GLY A 189 15.76 19.92 4.50
C GLY A 189 14.94 18.85 3.78
N PHE A 190 13.96 18.32 4.54
CA PHE A 190 13.04 17.29 4.11
C PHE A 190 11.72 17.37 4.91
N LYS A 191 10.74 16.58 4.48
CA LYS A 191 9.47 16.33 5.19
C LYS A 191 9.18 14.85 5.19
N PHE A 192 8.39 14.39 6.16
CA PHE A 192 7.74 13.08 6.10
C PHE A 192 6.31 13.22 5.61
N SER A 193 5.80 12.20 4.92
CA SER A 193 4.42 12.13 4.45
C SER A 193 3.83 10.74 4.72
N THR A 194 2.53 10.67 5.01
CA THR A 194 1.81 9.40 5.16
C THR A 194 1.40 8.79 3.81
N GLN A 195 1.61 9.50 2.70
CA GLN A 195 1.27 9.08 1.35
C GLN A 195 2.49 9.22 0.42
N PRO A 196 2.57 8.46 -0.69
CA PRO A 196 3.61 8.60 -1.70
C PRO A 196 3.42 9.87 -2.57
N ASN A 197 2.74 10.86 -2.04
CA ASN A 197 2.45 12.17 -2.61
C ASN A 197 2.22 13.19 -1.47
N TRP A 198 1.73 14.37 -1.80
CA TRP A 198 1.48 15.44 -0.82
C TRP A 198 0.03 15.51 -0.31
N ASP A 199 -0.84 14.56 -0.69
CA ASP A 199 -2.26 14.57 -0.34
C ASP A 199 -2.53 14.08 1.10
N GLY A 200 -1.57 13.33 1.70
CA GLY A 200 -1.67 12.83 3.08
C GLY A 200 -1.25 13.85 4.13
N THR A 201 -1.08 13.38 5.36
CA THR A 201 -0.49 14.18 6.43
C THR A 201 1.00 14.34 6.17
N ASN A 202 1.45 15.60 6.09
CA ASN A 202 2.84 15.95 5.84
C ASN A 202 3.42 16.56 7.13
N TYR A 203 4.55 16.02 7.60
CA TYR A 203 5.23 16.46 8.81
C TYR A 203 6.44 17.29 8.42
N GLY A 204 6.42 18.58 8.77
CA GLY A 204 7.54 19.53 8.60
C GLY A 204 8.36 19.71 9.87
N ALA A 205 8.97 20.89 10.02
CA ALA A 205 9.73 21.26 11.21
C ALA A 205 8.89 21.06 12.48
N ASP A 206 9.53 20.54 13.53
CA ASP A 206 8.88 20.22 14.81
C ASP A 206 7.67 19.27 14.67
N PHE A 207 7.63 18.48 13.59
CA PHE A 207 6.51 17.62 13.21
C PHE A 207 5.18 18.39 13.06
N ASP A 208 5.27 19.67 12.73
CA ASP A 208 4.09 20.46 12.38
C ASP A 208 3.47 19.97 11.08
N THR A 209 2.14 19.91 11.05
CA THR A 209 1.35 19.43 9.89
C THR A 209 0.64 20.57 9.15
N ALA A 210 0.90 21.81 9.51
CA ALA A 210 0.35 22.96 8.79
C ALA A 210 0.84 22.97 7.32
N PRO A 211 0.03 23.41 6.36
CA PRO A 211 0.42 23.45 4.94
C PRO A 211 1.70 24.26 4.67
N ASP A 212 1.97 25.27 5.49
CA ASP A 212 3.12 26.14 5.43
C ASP A 212 4.23 25.77 6.42
N ALA A 213 4.13 24.62 7.10
CA ALA A 213 5.17 24.13 8.00
C ALA A 213 6.54 24.11 7.30
N GLY A 214 7.58 24.60 7.96
CA GLY A 214 8.95 24.55 7.47
C GLY A 214 9.46 23.13 7.20
N ASN A 215 10.67 23.02 6.69
CA ASN A 215 11.30 21.70 6.51
C ASN A 215 12.03 21.27 7.78
N ILE A 216 12.10 19.97 8.01
CA ILE A 216 13.01 19.39 8.98
C ILE A 216 14.43 19.53 8.42
N VAL A 217 15.36 20.04 9.21
CA VAL A 217 16.76 20.22 8.81
C VAL A 217 17.64 19.52 9.84
N ILE A 218 18.44 18.57 9.40
CA ILE A 218 19.40 17.86 10.27
C ILE A 218 20.55 18.79 10.66
N LYS A 219 21.09 18.58 11.86
CA LYS A 219 22.30 19.27 12.36
C LYS A 219 23.57 18.51 12.03
N GLU A 220 23.44 17.22 11.83
CA GLU A 220 24.46 16.26 11.45
C GLU A 220 24.97 16.57 10.03
N GLU A 221 26.15 16.07 9.70
CA GLU A 221 26.69 16.18 8.34
C GLU A 221 25.83 15.39 7.33
N ALA A 222 25.97 15.72 6.05
CA ALA A 222 25.31 14.94 5.00
C ALA A 222 25.84 13.51 4.99
N GLY A 223 24.94 12.53 5.04
CA GLY A 223 25.33 11.12 5.17
C GLY A 223 24.16 10.15 5.01
N PHE A 224 24.50 8.87 5.03
CA PHE A 224 23.50 7.80 5.04
C PHE A 224 23.23 7.39 6.50
N TYR A 225 21.96 7.35 6.87
CA TYR A 225 21.52 7.15 8.24
C TYR A 225 20.45 6.07 8.34
N GLN A 226 20.45 5.33 9.45
CA GLN A 226 19.23 4.79 10.00
C GLN A 226 18.49 5.95 10.65
N VAL A 227 17.22 6.11 10.27
CA VAL A 227 16.33 7.15 10.78
C VAL A 227 15.22 6.47 11.57
N ASP A 228 15.13 6.80 12.85
CA ASP A 228 14.06 6.33 13.73
C ASP A 228 13.18 7.52 14.11
N VAL A 229 11.87 7.41 13.87
CA VAL A 229 10.88 8.45 14.13
C VAL A 229 9.88 7.95 15.16
N ASN A 230 9.57 8.79 16.15
CA ASN A 230 8.44 8.58 17.07
C ASN A 230 7.41 9.69 16.86
N LEU A 231 6.30 9.37 16.22
CA LEU A 231 5.24 10.36 15.93
C LEU A 231 4.50 10.84 17.17
N SER A 232 4.39 10.02 18.22
CA SER A 232 3.70 10.43 19.45
C SER A 232 4.50 11.43 20.26
N GLU A 233 5.82 11.29 20.26
CA GLU A 233 6.75 12.21 20.92
C GLU A 233 7.22 13.36 20.02
N LYS A 234 6.90 13.28 18.72
CA LYS A 234 7.34 14.22 17.70
C LYS A 234 8.87 14.36 17.66
N THR A 235 9.56 13.23 17.69
CA THR A 235 11.02 13.15 17.70
C THR A 235 11.54 12.27 16.59
N TYR A 236 12.80 12.48 16.22
CA TYR A 236 13.56 11.54 15.40
C TYR A 236 15.00 11.43 15.90
N THR A 237 15.64 10.30 15.60
CA THR A 237 17.06 10.07 15.83
C THR A 237 17.75 9.62 14.54
N LEU A 238 19.02 9.98 14.41
CA LEU A 238 19.86 9.62 13.28
C LEU A 238 21.05 8.82 13.79
N THR A 239 21.18 7.59 13.29
CA THR A 239 22.36 6.74 13.54
C THR A 239 23.12 6.58 12.23
N PRO A 240 24.39 7.01 12.13
CA PRO A 240 25.19 6.78 10.93
C PRO A 240 25.18 5.31 10.53
N PHE A 241 24.95 5.05 9.25
CA PHE A 241 24.89 3.69 8.71
C PHE A 241 25.90 3.53 7.59
N THR A 242 26.66 2.46 7.65
CA THR A 242 27.68 2.12 6.65
C THR A 242 27.52 0.67 6.20
N ILE A 243 27.96 0.38 4.99
CA ILE A 243 28.04 -0.98 4.45
C ILE A 243 29.49 -1.26 4.09
N GLY A 244 29.97 -2.44 4.41
CA GLY A 244 31.27 -2.95 4.00
C GLY A 244 31.17 -4.32 3.35
N ILE A 245 32.21 -4.72 2.64
CA ILE A 245 32.37 -6.09 2.12
C ILE A 245 33.52 -6.81 2.86
N ILE A 246 33.32 -8.09 3.10
CA ILE A 246 34.29 -8.96 3.75
C ILE A 246 34.43 -10.28 2.99
N GLY A 247 35.61 -10.86 2.93
CA GLY A 247 35.81 -12.16 2.31
C GLY A 247 37.17 -12.28 1.63
N ASN A 248 37.48 -13.49 1.14
CA ASN A 248 38.82 -13.81 0.52
C ASN A 248 39.16 -12.90 -0.67
N ALA A 249 38.17 -12.40 -1.37
CA ALA A 249 38.36 -11.53 -2.53
C ALA A 249 38.34 -10.03 -2.17
N THR A 250 38.42 -9.67 -0.90
CA THR A 250 38.44 -8.27 -0.47
C THR A 250 39.80 -7.88 0.07
N PRO A 251 40.21 -6.60 0.04
CA PRO A 251 41.54 -6.15 0.47
C PRO A 251 41.93 -6.56 1.89
N LYS A 252 40.96 -6.65 2.80
CA LYS A 252 41.18 -7.04 4.20
C LYS A 252 40.91 -8.54 4.47
N GLY A 253 40.48 -9.30 3.45
CA GLY A 253 40.09 -10.69 3.60
C GLY A 253 38.99 -10.90 4.63
N TRP A 254 39.13 -11.90 5.46
CA TRP A 254 38.24 -12.17 6.60
C TRP A 254 38.64 -11.41 7.88
N GLY A 255 39.70 -10.60 7.81
CA GLY A 255 40.19 -9.84 8.97
C GLY A 255 39.47 -8.53 9.27
N GLY A 256 38.54 -8.12 8.42
CA GLY A 256 37.74 -6.91 8.63
C GLY A 256 37.03 -6.46 7.36
N ASP A 257 36.06 -5.57 7.55
CA ASP A 257 35.30 -4.99 6.45
C ASP A 257 36.12 -4.02 5.62
N THR A 258 35.87 -3.99 4.33
CA THR A 258 36.26 -2.90 3.44
C THR A 258 35.08 -2.02 3.21
N ASP A 259 35.11 -0.81 3.78
CA ASP A 259 33.96 0.11 3.78
C ASP A 259 33.64 0.59 2.36
N MET A 260 32.34 0.63 2.06
CA MET A 260 31.82 1.22 0.84
C MET A 260 31.42 2.69 1.09
N THR A 261 31.41 3.48 0.04
CA THR A 261 30.96 4.86 0.08
C THR A 261 29.59 4.98 -0.60
N TYR A 262 28.64 5.63 0.05
CA TYR A 262 27.35 5.89 -0.58
C TYR A 262 27.46 7.00 -1.63
N ASN A 263 26.96 6.72 -2.84
CA ASN A 263 26.84 7.68 -3.92
C ASN A 263 25.40 8.21 -3.97
N PRO A 264 25.12 9.42 -3.47
CA PRO A 264 23.74 9.92 -3.41
C PRO A 264 23.15 10.23 -4.78
N LYS A 265 23.95 10.45 -5.81
CA LYS A 265 23.50 10.71 -7.17
C LYS A 265 22.96 9.42 -7.82
N GLU A 266 23.71 8.36 -7.71
CA GLU A 266 23.37 7.06 -8.28
C GLU A 266 22.50 6.22 -7.30
N ARG A 267 22.35 6.68 -6.05
CA ARG A 267 21.60 6.03 -4.96
C ARG A 267 22.06 4.61 -4.70
N CYS A 268 23.36 4.39 -4.70
CA CYS A 268 23.97 3.09 -4.47
C CYS A 268 25.23 3.20 -3.61
N TRP A 269 25.63 2.06 -3.03
CA TRP A 269 26.89 1.92 -2.34
C TRP A 269 27.96 1.50 -3.35
N GLU A 270 29.09 2.18 -3.34
CA GLU A 270 30.18 1.97 -4.27
C GLU A 270 31.46 1.62 -3.53
N LEU A 271 32.22 0.72 -4.10
CA LEU A 271 33.62 0.48 -3.74
C LEU A 271 34.44 0.57 -5.03
N LYS A 272 35.33 1.56 -5.10
CA LYS A 272 36.17 1.84 -6.28
C LYS A 272 37.60 1.37 -6.04
N ASP A 273 38.28 1.09 -7.14
CA ASP A 273 39.73 0.73 -7.16
C ASP A 273 40.07 -0.47 -6.30
N VAL A 274 39.20 -1.47 -6.25
CA VAL A 274 39.39 -2.72 -5.54
C VAL A 274 39.69 -3.83 -6.52
N THR A 275 40.82 -4.51 -6.31
CA THR A 275 41.11 -5.77 -6.98
C THR A 275 40.53 -6.90 -6.13
N LEU A 276 39.59 -7.63 -6.72
CA LEU A 276 38.96 -8.81 -6.10
C LEU A 276 39.69 -10.08 -6.47
#